data_4e2609ec86c4745478a953db95b03cc3
#
_entry.id   4e2609ec86c4745478a953db95b03cc3
#
_cell.length_a   1.000
_cell.length_b   1.000
_cell.length_c   1.000
_cell.angle_alpha   90.00
_cell.angle_beta   90.00
_cell.angle_gamma   90.00
#
_symmetry.space_group_name_H-M   'P 1'
#
loop_
_entity.id
_entity.type
_entity.pdbx_description
1 polymer ?
#
loop_
_entity_poly.entity_id
_entity_poly.type
_entity_poly.pdbx_seq_one_letter_code
_entity_poly.pdbx_strand_id
1 'polypeptide(L)'
;MFTYNAYITKVYDGDTVTADIDLGFGIFLKKQRLRLLGINAPEIRGSERSEGLVSRDFLRDKILNKKVVLKTHKDKKGKYGRILAEIFFEDENINELLLSEGYAVKY
;
A
#
# COMPACT_ATOMS: atom_id res chain seq x y z
N MET A 1 -17.06 -2.18 0.68
CA MET A 1 -15.91 -1.27 0.49
C MET A 1 -16.05 -0.07 1.41
N PHE A 2 -15.01 0.23 2.13
CA PHE A 2 -15.00 1.33 3.10
C PHE A 2 -13.84 2.27 2.82
N THR A 3 -14.03 3.55 3.14
CA THR A 3 -13.04 4.60 2.93
C THR A 3 -12.59 5.14 4.28
N TYR A 4 -11.26 5.22 4.47
CA TYR A 4 -10.66 5.68 5.71
C TYR A 4 -9.51 6.64 5.45
N ASN A 5 -9.29 7.57 6.39
CA ASN A 5 -8.00 8.26 6.48
C ASN A 5 -7.00 7.33 7.17
N ALA A 6 -5.74 7.42 6.80
CA ALA A 6 -4.69 6.61 7.40
C ALA A 6 -3.34 7.30 7.29
N TYR A 7 -2.39 6.83 8.10
CA TYR A 7 -1.01 7.29 8.06
C TYR A 7 -0.13 6.09 7.71
N ILE A 8 0.67 6.22 6.67
CA ILE A 8 1.58 5.15 6.25
C ILE A 8 2.82 5.22 7.13
N THR A 9 3.04 4.19 7.94
CA THR A 9 4.14 4.15 8.89
C THR A 9 5.33 3.34 8.40
N LYS A 10 5.12 2.44 7.44
CA LYS A 10 6.17 1.59 6.90
C LYS A 10 5.83 1.17 5.47
N VAL A 11 6.85 1.09 4.63
CA VAL A 11 6.73 0.54 3.27
C VAL A 11 7.68 -0.64 3.19
N TYR A 12 7.13 -1.85 3.09
CA TYR A 12 7.91 -3.08 3.03
C TYR A 12 8.49 -3.30 1.64
N ASP A 13 7.63 -3.23 0.62
CA ASP A 13 8.02 -3.32 -0.79
C ASP A 13 7.03 -2.51 -1.64
N GLY A 14 7.07 -2.66 -2.95
CA GLY A 14 6.24 -1.86 -3.86
C GLY A 14 4.74 -2.16 -3.83
N ASP A 15 4.29 -3.15 -3.07
CA ASP A 15 2.87 -3.49 -2.99
C ASP A 15 2.38 -3.83 -1.58
N THR A 16 3.23 -3.65 -0.55
CA THR A 16 2.88 -3.96 0.84
C THR A 16 3.34 -2.84 1.76
N VAL A 17 2.41 -2.30 2.52
CA VAL A 17 2.68 -1.21 3.47
C VAL A 17 2.05 -1.50 4.81
N THR A 18 2.47 -0.75 5.83
CA THR A 18 1.84 -0.76 7.16
C THR A 18 1.27 0.62 7.42
N ALA A 19 0.06 0.67 7.96
CA ALA A 19 -0.63 1.93 8.22
C ALA A 19 -1.33 1.92 9.56
N ASP A 20 -1.49 3.11 10.13
CA ASP A 20 -2.38 3.36 11.24
C ASP A 20 -3.67 3.93 10.64
N ILE A 21 -4.78 3.24 10.81
CA ILE A 21 -6.05 3.57 10.19
C ILE A 21 -6.91 4.36 11.19
N ASP A 22 -7.37 5.53 10.77
CA ASP A 22 -8.23 6.40 11.55
C ASP A 22 -9.68 5.90 11.42
N LEU A 23 -10.25 5.44 12.53
CA LEU A 23 -11.62 4.95 12.59
C LEU A 23 -12.61 6.05 13.01
N GLY A 24 -12.12 7.26 13.22
CA GLY A 24 -12.94 8.35 13.75
C GLY A 24 -12.97 8.36 15.27
N PHE A 25 -13.48 9.45 15.85
CA PHE A 25 -13.60 9.60 17.29
C PHE A 25 -12.29 9.47 18.08
N GLY A 26 -11.16 9.75 17.43
CA GLY A 26 -9.84 9.58 18.05
C GLY A 26 -9.38 8.14 18.19
N ILE A 27 -10.05 7.20 17.53
CA ILE A 27 -9.74 5.77 17.59
C ILE A 27 -8.91 5.40 16.36
N PHE A 28 -7.77 4.75 16.59
CA PHE A 28 -6.89 4.27 15.52
C PHE A 28 -6.70 2.77 15.60
N LEU A 29 -6.74 2.11 14.45
CA LEU A 29 -6.34 0.73 14.33
C LEU A 29 -4.89 0.73 13.88
N LYS A 30 -3.98 0.46 14.82
CA LYS A 30 -2.53 0.61 14.61
C LYS A 30 -1.92 -0.58 13.89
N LYS A 31 -0.84 -0.31 13.15
CA LYS A 31 0.05 -1.35 12.57
C LYS A 31 -0.68 -2.35 11.68
N GLN A 32 -1.58 -1.86 10.85
CA GLN A 32 -2.31 -2.72 9.92
C GLN A 32 -1.52 -2.93 8.64
N ARG A 33 -1.37 -4.18 8.23
CA ARG A 33 -0.69 -4.51 6.97
C ARG A 33 -1.69 -4.41 5.83
N LEU A 34 -1.31 -3.65 4.80
CA LEU A 34 -2.11 -3.42 3.62
C LEU A 34 -1.39 -3.98 2.40
N ARG A 35 -2.15 -4.69 1.57
CA ARG A 35 -1.69 -5.13 0.25
C ARG A 35 -2.34 -4.22 -0.78
N LEU A 36 -1.55 -3.63 -1.67
CA LEU A 36 -2.11 -2.76 -2.71
C LEU A 36 -2.89 -3.60 -3.71
N LEU A 37 -4.17 -3.27 -3.87
CA LEU A 37 -5.09 -4.02 -4.71
C LEU A 37 -4.75 -3.87 -6.20
N GLY A 38 -4.80 -5.00 -6.91
CA GLY A 38 -4.74 -5.02 -8.37
C GLY A 38 -3.36 -4.89 -8.96
N ILE A 39 -2.31 -4.87 -8.15
CA ILE A 39 -0.93 -4.77 -8.63
C ILE A 39 -0.04 -5.82 -7.98
N ASN A 40 1.09 -6.07 -8.64
CA ASN A 40 2.13 -6.94 -8.13
C ASN A 40 3.47 -6.28 -8.43
N ALA A 41 4.22 -5.96 -7.37
CA ALA A 41 5.56 -5.36 -7.50
C ALA A 41 6.63 -6.44 -7.41
N PRO A 42 7.84 -6.17 -7.95
CA PRO A 42 8.95 -7.10 -7.80
C PRO A 42 9.31 -7.29 -6.32
N GLU A 43 9.74 -8.48 -5.99
CA GLU A 43 10.16 -8.83 -4.64
C GLU A 43 11.46 -8.12 -4.26
N ILE A 44 11.64 -7.83 -2.97
CA ILE A 44 12.87 -7.18 -2.48
C ILE A 44 13.95 -8.19 -2.12
N ARG A 45 13.80 -9.43 -2.55
CA ARG A 45 14.79 -10.50 -2.33
C ARG A 45 14.83 -11.43 -3.54
N GLY A 46 15.88 -12.26 -3.60
CA GLY A 46 16.09 -13.17 -4.70
C GLY A 46 16.50 -12.45 -5.97
N SER A 47 16.13 -13.01 -7.11
CA SER A 47 16.53 -12.50 -8.43
C SER A 47 15.91 -11.15 -8.77
N GLU A 48 14.80 -10.78 -8.15
CA GLU A 48 14.11 -9.51 -8.40
C GLU A 48 14.52 -8.37 -7.46
N ARG A 49 15.50 -8.62 -6.59
CA ARG A 49 15.84 -7.69 -5.51
C ARG A 49 16.10 -6.25 -5.98
N SER A 50 16.89 -6.07 -7.04
CA SER A 50 17.22 -4.73 -7.54
C SER A 50 15.99 -3.95 -7.94
N GLU A 51 15.10 -4.59 -8.69
CA GLU A 51 13.86 -3.99 -9.17
C GLU A 51 12.88 -3.76 -8.01
N GLY A 52 12.84 -4.72 -7.09
CA GLY A 52 11.98 -4.60 -5.89
C GLY A 52 12.37 -3.42 -5.02
N LEU A 53 13.67 -3.19 -4.82
CA LEU A 53 14.16 -2.05 -4.04
C LEU A 53 13.83 -0.72 -4.72
N VAL A 54 13.91 -0.66 -6.05
CA VAL A 54 13.55 0.53 -6.81
C VAL A 54 12.06 0.85 -6.65
N SER A 55 11.20 -0.16 -6.79
CA SER A 55 9.75 0.01 -6.60
C SER A 55 9.40 0.42 -5.17
N ARG A 56 10.04 -0.21 -4.18
CA ARG A 56 9.87 0.15 -2.78
C ARG A 56 10.24 1.60 -2.52
N ASP A 57 11.37 2.03 -3.04
CA ASP A 57 11.88 3.38 -2.79
C ASP A 57 11.00 4.43 -3.46
N PHE A 58 10.47 4.13 -4.65
CA PHE A 58 9.49 5.01 -5.30
C PHE A 58 8.25 5.17 -4.41
N LEU A 59 7.71 4.07 -3.90
CA LEU A 59 6.54 4.11 -3.04
C LEU A 59 6.82 4.84 -1.72
N ARG A 60 7.99 4.60 -1.13
CA ARG A 60 8.42 5.32 0.09
C ARG A 60 8.43 6.83 -0.12
N ASP A 61 9.02 7.29 -1.20
CA ASP A 61 9.09 8.72 -1.50
C ASP A 61 7.70 9.33 -1.62
N LYS A 62 6.74 8.56 -2.11
CA LYS A 62 5.38 9.07 -2.32
C LYS A 62 4.56 9.15 -1.04
N ILE A 63 4.60 8.10 -0.23
CA ILE A 63 3.59 7.97 0.83
C ILE A 63 4.13 7.67 2.24
N LEU A 64 5.41 7.38 2.42
CA LEU A 64 5.93 7.09 3.76
C LEU A 64 5.76 8.31 4.67
N ASN A 65 5.21 8.08 5.86
CA ASN A 65 4.90 9.11 6.86
C ASN A 65 3.89 10.15 6.37
N LYS A 66 3.11 9.80 5.37
CA LYS A 66 2.08 10.71 4.82
C LYS A 66 0.69 10.24 5.23
N LYS A 67 -0.21 11.22 5.32
CA LYS A 67 -1.64 10.94 5.46
C LYS A 67 -2.21 10.64 4.09
N VAL A 68 -2.92 9.53 3.99
CA VAL A 68 -3.52 9.05 2.75
C VAL A 68 -4.99 8.72 2.97
N VAL A 69 -5.72 8.49 1.89
CA VAL A 69 -7.07 7.93 1.92
C VAL A 69 -7.00 6.51 1.39
N LEU A 70 -7.61 5.59 2.12
CA LEU A 70 -7.69 4.18 1.74
C LEU A 70 -9.11 3.85 1.32
N LYS A 71 -9.24 3.12 0.21
CA LYS A 71 -10.45 2.39 -0.11
C LYS A 71 -10.14 0.92 0.12
N THR A 72 -10.77 0.33 1.13
CA THR A 72 -10.43 -1.02 1.58
C THR A 72 -11.37 -2.06 0.99
N HIS A 73 -10.82 -3.23 0.73
CA HIS A 73 -11.55 -4.39 0.25
C HIS A 73 -11.13 -5.57 1.12
N LYS A 74 -12.08 -6.45 1.42
CA LYS A 74 -11.79 -7.65 2.19
C LYS A 74 -11.01 -8.65 1.31
N ASP A 75 -9.86 -9.10 1.79
CA ASP A 75 -9.13 -10.18 1.14
C ASP A 75 -9.80 -11.51 1.48
N LYS A 76 -10.47 -12.09 0.52
CA LYS A 76 -11.18 -13.38 0.69
C LYS A 76 -10.24 -14.54 1.03
N LYS A 77 -8.97 -14.42 0.68
CA LYS A 77 -7.97 -15.46 0.98
C LYS A 77 -7.36 -15.31 2.38
N GLY A 78 -7.60 -14.22 3.05
CA GLY A 78 -7.34 -13.91 4.46
C GLY A 78 -6.21 -14.61 5.21
N LYS A 79 -5.26 -15.22 4.53
CA LYS A 79 -4.22 -16.06 5.14
C LYS A 79 -3.33 -15.32 6.13
N TYR A 80 -3.17 -14.02 5.95
CA TYR A 80 -2.20 -13.22 6.69
C TYR A 80 -2.81 -12.00 7.35
N GLY A 81 -4.13 -11.90 7.39
CA GLY A 81 -4.81 -10.75 7.99
C GLY A 81 -4.54 -9.44 7.26
N ARG A 82 -4.13 -9.49 5.99
CA ARG A 82 -3.90 -8.29 5.20
C ARG A 82 -5.21 -7.73 4.69
N ILE A 83 -5.27 -6.41 4.62
CA ILE A 83 -6.37 -5.69 4.02
C ILE A 83 -5.95 -5.31 2.61
N LEU A 84 -6.80 -5.56 1.62
CA LEU A 84 -6.57 -5.08 0.27
C LEU A 84 -7.02 -3.63 0.19
N ALA A 85 -6.19 -2.77 -0.38
CA ALA A 85 -6.48 -1.33 -0.41
C ALA A 85 -6.05 -0.68 -1.71
N GLU A 86 -6.86 0.31 -2.11
CA GLU A 86 -6.41 1.34 -3.03
C GLU A 86 -5.99 2.54 -2.20
N ILE A 87 -4.83 3.10 -2.50
CA ILE A 87 -4.27 4.22 -1.74
C ILE A 87 -4.33 5.49 -2.60
N PHE A 88 -4.89 6.55 -2.01
CA PHE A 88 -4.97 7.86 -2.66
C PHE A 88 -4.17 8.86 -1.84
N PHE A 89 -3.24 9.54 -2.48
CA PHE A 89 -2.48 10.62 -1.89
C PHE A 89 -2.68 11.88 -2.71
N GLU A 90 -3.20 12.93 -2.10
CA GLU A 90 -3.52 14.19 -2.78
C GLU A 90 -4.35 13.95 -4.06
N ASP A 91 -5.39 13.14 -3.93
CA ASP A 91 -6.32 12.75 -5.00
C ASP A 91 -5.72 11.87 -6.11
N GLU A 92 -4.46 11.47 -5.98
CA GLU A 92 -3.81 10.58 -6.93
C GLU A 92 -3.92 9.12 -6.48
N ASN A 93 -4.38 8.24 -7.37
CA ASN A 93 -4.42 6.79 -7.11
C ASN A 93 -3.01 6.23 -7.23
N ILE A 94 -2.41 5.87 -6.10
CA ILE A 94 -1.02 5.41 -6.04
C ILE A 94 -0.87 4.02 -6.65
N ASN A 95 -1.88 3.14 -6.53
CA ASN A 95 -1.85 1.83 -7.17
C ASN A 95 -1.69 1.98 -8.69
N GLU A 96 -2.49 2.86 -9.29
CA GLU A 96 -2.41 3.11 -10.73
C GLU A 96 -1.12 3.81 -11.13
N LEU A 97 -0.61 4.69 -10.28
CA LEU A 97 0.66 5.37 -10.53
C LEU A 97 1.80 4.36 -10.65
N LEU A 98 1.86 3.38 -9.75
CA LEU A 98 2.87 2.32 -9.79
C LEU A 98 2.81 1.53 -11.10
N LEU A 99 1.60 1.25 -11.60
CA LEU A 99 1.42 0.58 -12.89
C LEU A 99 1.90 1.45 -14.05
N SER A 100 1.46 2.70 -14.08
CA SER A 100 1.77 3.60 -15.21
C SER A 100 3.24 3.96 -15.29
N GLU A 101 3.93 4.04 -14.16
CA GLU A 101 5.36 4.35 -14.10
C GLU A 101 6.24 3.10 -14.23
N GLY A 102 5.65 1.93 -14.37
CA GLY A 102 6.39 0.69 -14.58
C GLY A 102 7.00 0.06 -13.34
N TYR A 103 6.58 0.47 -12.15
CA TYR A 103 7.10 -0.08 -10.89
C TYR A 103 6.33 -1.31 -10.41
N ALA A 104 5.21 -1.61 -11.03
CA ALA A 104 4.42 -2.79 -10.74
C ALA A 104 3.68 -3.23 -12.01
N VAL A 105 3.18 -4.46 -11.99
CA VAL A 105 2.36 -5.01 -13.08
C VAL A 105 0.97 -5.31 -12.56
N LYS A 106 0.02 -5.44 -13.46
CA LYS A 106 -1.34 -5.86 -13.12
C LYS A 106 -1.33 -7.25 -12.50
N TYR A 107 -2.14 -7.39 -11.48
CA TYR A 107 -2.26 -8.65 -10.78
C TYR A 107 -3.68 -9.16 -10.81
#